data_73c187794a621f0de445e33de9413059
#
_entry.id   73c187794a621f0de445e33de9413059
#
_cell.length_a   1.000
_cell.length_b   1.000
_cell.length_c   1.000
_cell.angle_alpha   90.00
_cell.angle_beta   90.00
_cell.angle_gamma   90.00
#
_symmetry.space_group_name_H-M   'P 1'
#
loop_
_entity.id
_entity.type
_entity.pdbx_description
1 polymer ?
#
loop_
_entity_poly.entity_id
_entity_poly.type
_entity_poly.pdbx_seq_one_letter_code
_entity_poly.pdbx_strand_id
1 'polypeptide(L)'
;MKKLLLASAIALFGLSNAQMTKGDWVISGNTGMGFNNTTTTVKVGGKSTDGPKVNTFSITPSVGYFVIDKLAVGIDLGYINTTTKYQGLKSTNSTFSVMPTATYYFTNSSKLVPFLGAGIGYASNKAKYSFYKDINNEGLDPLLMRDTETTTDGFAWKVKGGVTYMATQSLGINLGISYDQFSNKETIMNTDVKTNIKTFGVNVGFSYFIKGKAQKSDK
;
A
#
# COMPACT_ATOMS: atom_id res chain seq x y z
N MET A 1 -31.16 14.48 -17.01
CA MET A 1 -30.36 13.30 -16.76
C MET A 1 -29.36 13.47 -15.59
N LYS A 2 -28.62 14.59 -15.47
CA LYS A 2 -27.66 14.81 -14.33
C LYS A 2 -28.32 14.83 -12.94
N LYS A 3 -29.59 15.34 -12.82
CA LYS A 3 -30.32 15.37 -11.55
C LYS A 3 -30.87 14.00 -11.12
N LEU A 4 -31.11 13.10 -12.06
CA LEU A 4 -31.54 11.71 -11.79
C LEU A 4 -30.36 10.85 -11.30
N LEU A 5 -29.15 11.07 -11.83
CA LEU A 5 -27.95 10.41 -11.36
C LEU A 5 -27.58 10.85 -9.92
N LEU A 6 -27.81 12.12 -9.60
CA LEU A 6 -27.60 12.62 -8.24
C LEU A 6 -28.66 12.06 -7.26
N ALA A 7 -29.91 11.95 -7.68
CA ALA A 7 -30.99 11.37 -6.87
C ALA A 7 -30.80 9.86 -6.66
N SER A 8 -30.34 9.12 -7.68
CA SER A 8 -30.02 7.69 -7.53
C SER A 8 -28.77 7.45 -6.65
N ALA A 9 -27.80 8.35 -6.69
CA ALA A 9 -26.68 8.31 -5.76
C ALA A 9 -27.15 8.53 -4.30
N ILE A 10 -28.06 9.48 -4.07
CA ILE A 10 -28.61 9.77 -2.73
C ILE A 10 -29.53 8.65 -2.22
N ALA A 11 -30.28 7.97 -3.09
CA ALA A 11 -31.15 6.85 -2.72
C ALA A 11 -30.39 5.59 -2.28
N LEU A 12 -29.12 5.44 -2.65
CA LEU A 12 -28.21 4.41 -2.14
C LEU A 12 -27.73 4.69 -0.71
N PHE A 13 -28.02 5.87 -0.17
CA PHE A 13 -27.67 6.29 1.21
C PHE A 13 -28.75 5.99 2.24
N GLY A 14 -29.67 5.08 1.95
CA GLY A 14 -30.74 4.65 2.85
C GLY A 14 -30.20 4.10 4.18
N LEU A 15 -30.81 4.55 5.24
CA LEU A 15 -30.62 4.37 6.67
C LEU A 15 -30.33 2.91 7.14
N SER A 16 -29.12 2.41 7.05
CA SER A 16 -28.71 1.25 7.82
C SER A 16 -27.26 1.43 8.28
N ASN A 17 -26.99 1.26 9.56
CA ASN A 17 -25.63 1.21 10.09
C ASN A 17 -24.85 0.16 9.31
N ALA A 18 -23.62 0.44 8.91
CA ALA A 18 -22.74 -0.58 8.34
C ALA A 18 -22.51 -1.63 9.44
N GLN A 19 -23.26 -2.72 9.36
CA GLN A 19 -23.30 -3.68 10.45
C GLN A 19 -22.11 -4.65 10.39
N MET A 20 -21.18 -4.53 9.42
CA MET A 20 -19.99 -5.39 9.31
C MET A 20 -20.33 -6.80 9.79
N THR A 21 -21.38 -7.38 9.19
CA THR A 21 -21.94 -8.65 9.58
C THR A 21 -21.38 -9.77 8.72
N LYS A 22 -21.43 -10.97 9.24
CA LYS A 22 -21.06 -12.18 8.49
C LYS A 22 -21.76 -12.19 7.12
N GLY A 23 -20.97 -12.45 6.07
CA GLY A 23 -21.45 -12.45 4.69
C GLY A 23 -21.19 -11.15 3.92
N ASP A 24 -20.87 -10.06 4.59
CA ASP A 24 -20.50 -8.79 3.96
C ASP A 24 -19.11 -8.85 3.36
N TRP A 25 -18.85 -7.93 2.41
CA TRP A 25 -17.52 -7.73 1.83
C TRP A 25 -17.01 -6.35 2.16
N VAL A 26 -15.70 -6.21 2.22
CA VAL A 26 -15.01 -4.92 2.30
C VAL A 26 -13.95 -4.83 1.22
N ILE A 27 -13.99 -3.74 0.46
CA ILE A 27 -12.92 -3.38 -0.48
C ILE A 27 -12.26 -2.13 0.07
N SER A 28 -10.96 -2.15 0.23
CA SER A 28 -10.20 -1.05 0.81
C SER A 28 -9.04 -0.64 -0.09
N GLY A 29 -8.65 0.61 0.02
CA GLY A 29 -7.40 1.12 -0.53
C GLY A 29 -6.78 2.07 0.48
N ASN A 30 -5.51 1.89 0.77
CA ASN A 30 -4.78 2.74 1.73
C ASN A 30 -3.94 3.80 1.02
N THR A 31 -3.51 4.81 1.73
CA THR A 31 -2.75 5.99 1.31
C THR A 31 -1.34 5.74 0.79
N GLY A 32 -1.01 4.47 0.59
CA GLY A 32 0.01 4.21 -0.38
C GLY A 32 -0.46 4.54 -1.81
N MET A 33 -1.75 4.80 -2.04
CA MET A 33 -2.23 5.27 -3.35
C MET A 33 -1.82 6.72 -3.56
N GLY A 34 -0.72 6.94 -4.27
CA GLY A 34 -0.26 8.28 -4.54
C GLY A 34 1.01 8.35 -5.38
N PHE A 35 1.19 9.50 -5.97
CA PHE A 35 2.43 9.90 -6.62
C PHE A 35 3.13 10.91 -5.72
N ASN A 36 4.34 10.60 -5.31
CA ASN A 36 5.17 11.55 -4.59
C ASN A 36 6.41 11.87 -5.45
N ASN A 37 6.64 13.15 -5.66
CA ASN A 37 7.83 13.65 -6.35
C ASN A 37 8.58 14.57 -5.40
N THR A 38 9.79 14.19 -5.04
CA THR A 38 10.67 14.99 -4.18
C THR A 38 11.88 15.41 -4.98
N THR A 39 12.10 16.72 -5.07
CA THR A 39 13.31 17.31 -5.65
C THR A 39 14.10 17.97 -4.53
N THR A 40 15.35 17.58 -4.36
CA THR A 40 16.26 18.15 -3.37
C THR A 40 17.16 19.17 -4.08
N THR A 41 17.32 20.34 -3.48
CA THR A 41 18.30 21.35 -3.93
C THR A 41 19.23 21.66 -2.76
N VAL A 42 20.51 21.54 -2.98
CA VAL A 42 21.55 21.83 -1.96
C VAL A 42 22.20 23.16 -2.32
N LYS A 43 22.24 24.08 -1.35
CA LYS A 43 22.92 25.39 -1.48
C LYS A 43 24.16 25.41 -0.61
N VAL A 44 25.34 25.61 -1.24
CA VAL A 44 26.62 25.74 -0.53
C VAL A 44 27.34 26.97 -1.07
N GLY A 45 27.72 27.88 -0.19
CA GLY A 45 28.47 29.10 -0.57
C GLY A 45 27.77 29.97 -1.64
N GLY A 46 26.43 30.04 -1.60
CA GLY A 46 25.64 30.81 -2.58
C GLY A 46 25.41 30.10 -3.91
N LYS A 47 26.03 28.95 -4.16
CA LYS A 47 25.80 28.11 -5.34
C LYS A 47 24.75 27.06 -5.06
N SER A 48 23.79 26.89 -5.97
CA SER A 48 22.72 25.91 -5.90
C SER A 48 23.11 24.70 -6.73
N THR A 49 23.01 23.51 -6.16
CA THR A 49 23.26 22.22 -6.84
C THR A 49 22.02 21.35 -6.70
N ASP A 50 21.58 20.76 -7.80
CA ASP A 50 20.46 19.81 -7.79
C ASP A 50 20.86 18.53 -7.05
N GLY A 51 20.08 18.16 -6.05
CA GLY A 51 20.18 16.89 -5.36
C GLY A 51 19.36 15.77 -6.01
N PRO A 52 19.19 14.63 -5.35
CA PRO A 52 18.41 13.52 -5.86
C PRO A 52 16.95 13.91 -6.13
N LYS A 53 16.41 13.43 -7.26
CA LYS A 53 14.98 13.48 -7.60
C LYS A 53 14.37 12.11 -7.33
N VAL A 54 13.42 12.05 -6.40
CA VAL A 54 12.76 10.79 -6.00
C VAL A 54 11.29 10.83 -6.40
N ASN A 55 10.86 9.84 -7.17
CA ASN A 55 9.46 9.64 -7.53
C ASN A 55 9.00 8.32 -6.93
N THR A 56 7.93 8.34 -6.14
CA THR A 56 7.32 7.14 -5.57
C THR A 56 5.88 7.04 -6.04
N PHE A 57 5.54 5.88 -6.57
CA PHE A 57 4.17 5.46 -6.84
C PHE A 57 3.86 4.26 -5.96
N SER A 58 2.71 4.27 -5.29
CA SER A 58 2.26 3.12 -4.51
C SER A 58 0.76 2.94 -4.60
N ILE A 59 0.35 1.68 -4.61
CA ILE A 59 -1.05 1.25 -4.58
C ILE A 59 -1.17 -0.01 -3.73
N THR A 60 -2.11 0.01 -2.78
CA THR A 60 -2.34 -1.11 -1.85
C THR A 60 -3.82 -1.43 -1.74
N PRO A 61 -4.44 -2.03 -2.78
CA PRO A 61 -5.80 -2.52 -2.71
C PRO A 61 -5.90 -3.71 -1.75
N SER A 62 -7.06 -3.84 -1.15
CA SER A 62 -7.39 -4.93 -0.23
C SER A 62 -8.85 -5.34 -0.44
N VAL A 63 -9.10 -6.63 -0.35
CA VAL A 63 -10.46 -7.19 -0.35
C VAL A 63 -10.60 -8.15 0.83
N GLY A 64 -11.71 -8.05 1.55
CA GLY A 64 -12.00 -8.90 2.70
C GLY A 64 -13.47 -9.35 2.72
N TYR A 65 -13.70 -10.49 3.33
CA TYR A 65 -15.01 -11.08 3.55
C TYR A 65 -15.23 -11.28 5.05
N PHE A 66 -16.37 -10.86 5.56
CA PHE A 66 -16.73 -11.03 6.97
C PHE A 66 -17.13 -12.47 7.25
N VAL A 67 -16.20 -13.27 7.78
CA VAL A 67 -16.41 -14.69 8.11
C VAL A 67 -17.29 -14.87 9.34
N ILE A 68 -17.23 -13.92 10.27
CA ILE A 68 -18.15 -13.71 11.37
C ILE A 68 -18.39 -12.21 11.51
N ASP A 69 -19.35 -11.80 12.33
CA ASP A 69 -19.60 -10.39 12.60
C ASP A 69 -18.31 -9.70 13.09
N LYS A 70 -18.03 -8.54 12.51
CA LYS A 70 -16.89 -7.67 12.84
C LYS A 70 -15.51 -8.21 12.45
N LEU A 71 -15.36 -9.46 11.99
CA LEU A 71 -14.07 -10.03 11.57
C LEU A 71 -14.06 -10.29 10.08
N ALA A 72 -13.27 -9.53 9.35
CA ALA A 72 -13.00 -9.73 7.93
C ALA A 72 -11.69 -10.49 7.74
N VAL A 73 -11.71 -11.52 6.90
CA VAL A 73 -10.53 -12.23 6.39
C VAL A 73 -10.41 -11.89 4.91
N GLY A 74 -9.20 -11.61 4.44
CA GLY A 74 -9.02 -11.12 3.09
C GLY A 74 -7.58 -11.18 2.60
N ILE A 75 -7.32 -10.43 1.54
CA ILE A 75 -6.00 -10.33 0.91
C ILE A 75 -5.69 -8.85 0.69
N ASP A 76 -4.52 -8.43 1.15
CA ASP A 76 -3.89 -7.16 0.81
C ASP A 76 -2.89 -7.41 -0.33
N LEU A 77 -3.01 -6.64 -1.42
CA LEU A 77 -2.02 -6.58 -2.50
C LEU A 77 -1.26 -5.26 -2.38
N GLY A 78 0.06 -5.31 -2.50
CA GLY A 78 0.90 -4.13 -2.44
C GLY A 78 1.77 -4.01 -3.69
N TYR A 79 1.82 -2.83 -4.29
CA TYR A 79 2.80 -2.47 -5.29
C TYR A 79 3.36 -1.09 -5.00
N ILE A 80 4.68 -1.02 -4.84
CA ILE A 80 5.42 0.23 -4.60
C ILE A 80 6.53 0.30 -5.63
N ASN A 81 6.65 1.44 -6.30
CA ASN A 81 7.74 1.73 -7.22
C ASN A 81 8.40 3.04 -6.83
N THR A 82 9.67 3.02 -6.54
CA THR A 82 10.49 4.20 -6.22
C THR A 82 11.59 4.35 -7.24
N THR A 83 11.64 5.48 -7.93
CA THR A 83 12.70 5.84 -8.86
C THR A 83 13.49 7.01 -8.31
N THR A 84 14.78 6.83 -8.14
CA THR A 84 15.73 7.88 -7.74
C THR A 84 16.64 8.20 -8.91
N LYS A 85 16.78 9.50 -9.23
CA LYS A 85 17.70 10.01 -10.25
C LYS A 85 18.66 11.02 -9.61
N TYR A 86 19.93 10.82 -9.81
CA TYR A 86 20.97 11.72 -9.31
C TYR A 86 22.24 11.62 -10.16
N GLN A 87 22.73 12.75 -10.66
CA GLN A 87 24.00 12.84 -11.43
C GLN A 87 24.16 11.75 -12.50
N GLY A 88 23.16 11.59 -13.38
CA GLY A 88 23.20 10.60 -14.46
C GLY A 88 22.95 9.15 -14.03
N LEU A 89 22.78 8.89 -12.74
CA LEU A 89 22.43 7.57 -12.21
C LEU A 89 20.91 7.48 -12.02
N LYS A 90 20.33 6.35 -12.37
CA LYS A 90 18.93 6.01 -12.11
C LYS A 90 18.87 4.70 -11.31
N SER A 91 18.23 4.74 -10.18
CA SER A 91 17.87 3.55 -9.41
C SER A 91 16.36 3.40 -9.38
N THR A 92 15.87 2.21 -9.66
CA THR A 92 14.43 1.90 -9.55
C THR A 92 14.27 0.70 -8.64
N ASN A 93 13.45 0.87 -7.61
CA ASN A 93 13.11 -0.17 -6.66
C ASN A 93 11.61 -0.43 -6.73
N SER A 94 11.22 -1.66 -7.08
CA SER A 94 9.82 -2.09 -7.20
C SER A 94 9.56 -3.21 -6.21
N THR A 95 8.58 -3.03 -5.35
CA THR A 95 8.15 -4.05 -4.39
C THR A 95 6.72 -4.48 -4.72
N PHE A 96 6.52 -5.77 -4.86
CA PHE A 96 5.21 -6.40 -4.94
C PHE A 96 4.99 -7.28 -3.72
N SER A 97 3.78 -7.25 -3.15
CA SER A 97 3.44 -8.08 -2.01
C SER A 97 2.03 -8.64 -2.09
N VAL A 98 1.85 -9.86 -1.58
CA VAL A 98 0.56 -10.52 -1.41
C VAL A 98 0.48 -11.01 0.03
N MET A 99 -0.52 -10.53 0.76
CA MET A 99 -0.69 -10.82 2.17
C MET A 99 -2.13 -11.23 2.49
N PRO A 100 -2.41 -12.50 2.79
CA PRO A 100 -3.57 -12.89 3.59
C PRO A 100 -3.64 -12.09 4.88
N THR A 101 -4.81 -11.54 5.20
CA THR A 101 -5.03 -10.65 6.34
C THR A 101 -6.29 -11.01 7.11
N ALA A 102 -6.30 -10.70 8.40
CA ALA A 102 -7.49 -10.68 9.22
C ALA A 102 -7.61 -9.30 9.88
N THR A 103 -8.80 -8.70 9.84
CA THR A 103 -9.07 -7.39 10.42
C THR A 103 -10.34 -7.44 11.24
N TYR A 104 -10.25 -7.07 12.51
CA TYR A 104 -11.38 -6.95 13.42
C TYR A 104 -11.80 -5.49 13.56
N TYR A 105 -13.09 -5.23 13.43
CA TYR A 105 -13.71 -3.92 13.54
C TYR A 105 -14.50 -3.82 14.85
N PHE A 106 -14.17 -2.86 15.69
CA PHE A 106 -14.85 -2.62 16.97
C PHE A 106 -16.07 -1.74 16.74
N THR A 107 -17.14 -2.33 16.22
CA THR A 107 -18.38 -1.59 15.90
C THR A 107 -19.10 -1.17 17.17
N ASN A 108 -19.56 0.06 17.19
CA ASN A 108 -20.42 0.65 18.21
C ASN A 108 -21.49 1.51 17.53
N SER A 109 -22.31 2.22 18.29
CA SER A 109 -23.32 3.14 17.74
C SER A 109 -22.74 4.44 17.13
N SER A 110 -21.43 4.60 17.15
CA SER A 110 -20.71 5.76 16.62
C SER A 110 -20.37 5.57 15.15
N LYS A 111 -20.18 6.68 14.43
CA LYS A 111 -19.59 6.70 13.09
C LYS A 111 -18.09 6.39 13.08
N LEU A 112 -17.46 6.36 14.24
CA LEU A 112 -16.04 6.02 14.39
C LEU A 112 -15.94 4.55 14.76
N VAL A 113 -15.36 3.76 13.88
CA VAL A 113 -15.19 2.31 14.04
C VAL A 113 -13.69 2.01 14.14
N PRO A 114 -13.17 1.77 15.34
CA PRO A 114 -11.80 1.31 15.51
C PRO A 114 -11.59 -0.04 14.83
N PHE A 115 -10.37 -0.28 14.35
CA PHE A 115 -10.00 -1.58 13.79
C PHE A 115 -8.60 -1.98 14.19
N LEU A 116 -8.38 -3.29 14.24
CA LEU A 116 -7.07 -3.92 14.43
C LEU A 116 -6.95 -5.07 13.43
N GLY A 117 -5.83 -5.17 12.74
CA GLY A 117 -5.60 -6.22 11.77
C GLY A 117 -4.17 -6.70 11.75
N ALA A 118 -3.99 -7.91 11.26
CA ALA A 118 -2.69 -8.51 11.02
C ALA A 118 -2.70 -9.27 9.68
N GLY A 119 -1.53 -9.43 9.09
CA GLY A 119 -1.34 -10.18 7.86
C GLY A 119 0.03 -10.82 7.82
N ILE A 120 0.11 -11.93 7.11
CA ILE A 120 1.34 -12.64 6.80
C ILE A 120 1.35 -12.96 5.31
N GLY A 121 2.50 -13.00 4.68
CA GLY A 121 2.55 -13.27 3.26
C GLY A 121 3.95 -13.22 2.68
N TYR A 122 3.99 -12.89 1.42
CA TYR A 122 5.17 -12.89 0.60
C TYR A 122 5.36 -11.52 -0.06
N ALA A 123 6.61 -11.09 -0.17
CA ALA A 123 6.97 -9.90 -0.91
C ALA A 123 8.21 -10.15 -1.79
N SER A 124 8.20 -9.52 -2.96
CA SER A 124 9.29 -9.53 -3.94
C SER A 124 9.76 -8.11 -4.16
N ASN A 125 11.02 -7.89 -3.98
CA ASN A 125 11.69 -6.61 -4.16
C ASN A 125 12.66 -6.71 -5.34
N LYS A 126 12.47 -5.86 -6.34
CA LYS A 126 13.27 -5.80 -7.56
C LYS A 126 13.98 -4.47 -7.63
N ALA A 127 15.29 -4.49 -7.49
CA ALA A 127 16.15 -3.33 -7.60
C ALA A 127 16.84 -3.30 -8.97
N LYS A 128 16.71 -2.20 -9.69
CA LYS A 128 17.39 -1.92 -10.95
C LYS A 128 18.25 -0.69 -10.81
N TYR A 129 19.48 -0.81 -11.23
CA TYR A 129 20.45 0.28 -11.34
C TYR A 129 20.80 0.47 -12.81
N SER A 130 20.48 1.64 -13.33
CA SER A 130 20.78 2.01 -14.72
C SER A 130 21.57 3.30 -14.74
N PHE A 131 22.58 3.38 -15.58
CA PHE A 131 23.28 4.62 -15.86
C PHE A 131 22.51 5.39 -16.91
N TYR A 132 22.14 6.64 -16.62
CA TYR A 132 21.43 7.49 -17.56
C TYR A 132 22.43 8.19 -18.46
N LYS A 133 22.36 7.94 -19.77
CA LYS A 133 23.21 8.58 -20.77
C LYS A 133 22.69 9.99 -21.08
N ASP A 134 22.83 10.91 -20.15
CA ASP A 134 22.54 12.32 -20.39
C ASP A 134 23.73 13.20 -19.94
N ILE A 135 24.95 12.71 -20.23
CA ILE A 135 26.16 13.46 -20.04
C ILE A 135 26.63 13.89 -21.42
N ASN A 136 26.55 15.18 -21.66
CA ASN A 136 27.19 15.79 -22.78
C ASN A 136 28.65 15.34 -22.87
N ASN A 137 28.92 14.40 -23.74
CA ASN A 137 30.13 14.15 -24.54
C ASN A 137 31.49 13.88 -23.84
N GLU A 138 31.58 13.64 -22.55
CA GLU A 138 32.89 13.23 -22.00
C GLU A 138 32.78 11.84 -21.35
N GLY A 139 33.24 10.90 -22.08
CA GLY A 139 33.66 9.53 -21.92
C GLY A 139 33.62 8.87 -20.53
N LEU A 140 32.47 8.36 -20.13
CA LEU A 140 32.45 7.15 -19.34
C LEU A 140 32.36 5.97 -20.30
N ASP A 141 33.29 5.04 -20.15
CA ASP A 141 33.40 3.84 -20.99
C ASP A 141 32.08 3.09 -21.06
N PRO A 142 31.44 2.88 -22.23
CA PRO A 142 30.22 2.12 -22.37
C PRO A 142 30.30 0.68 -21.83
N LEU A 143 31.51 0.13 -21.69
CA LEU A 143 31.76 -1.20 -21.14
C LEU A 143 31.54 -1.28 -19.61
N LEU A 144 31.53 -0.16 -18.90
CA LEU A 144 31.24 -0.08 -17.46
C LEU A 144 29.78 0.22 -17.12
N MET A 145 28.96 0.51 -18.14
CA MET A 145 27.54 0.88 -17.99
C MET A 145 26.64 -0.33 -18.16
N ARG A 146 26.70 -1.25 -17.24
CA ARG A 146 25.82 -2.43 -17.26
C ARG A 146 24.63 -2.19 -16.32
N ASP A 147 23.42 -2.27 -16.90
CA ASP A 147 22.19 -2.36 -16.10
C ASP A 147 22.29 -3.58 -15.18
N THR A 148 22.21 -3.35 -13.89
CA THR A 148 22.22 -4.42 -12.91
C THR A 148 20.82 -4.54 -12.30
N GLU A 149 20.29 -5.74 -12.32
CA GLU A 149 19.00 -6.06 -11.73
C GLU A 149 19.18 -7.14 -10.67
N THR A 150 18.62 -6.91 -9.50
CA THR A 150 18.61 -7.87 -8.40
C THR A 150 17.18 -8.02 -7.90
N THR A 151 16.73 -9.26 -7.74
CA THR A 151 15.43 -9.58 -7.14
C THR A 151 15.67 -10.27 -5.81
N THR A 152 14.99 -9.81 -4.78
CA THR A 152 15.05 -10.38 -3.43
C THR A 152 13.65 -10.68 -2.97
N ASP A 153 13.38 -11.94 -2.72
CA ASP A 153 12.09 -12.47 -2.32
C ASP A 153 12.10 -12.86 -0.85
N GLY A 154 10.98 -12.72 -0.16
CA GLY A 154 10.98 -13.08 1.24
C GLY A 154 9.61 -13.10 1.90
N PHE A 155 9.63 -13.50 3.17
CA PHE A 155 8.49 -13.51 4.04
C PHE A 155 8.19 -12.09 4.53
N ALA A 156 6.92 -11.73 4.52
CA ALA A 156 6.46 -10.46 5.04
C ALA A 156 5.31 -10.65 6.04
N TRP A 157 5.27 -9.80 7.06
CA TRP A 157 4.14 -9.72 7.97
C TRP A 157 3.85 -8.27 8.32
N LYS A 158 2.61 -8.03 8.72
CA LYS A 158 2.09 -6.70 9.00
C LYS A 158 1.16 -6.75 10.21
N VAL A 159 1.20 -5.69 11.01
CA VAL A 159 0.11 -5.33 11.93
C VAL A 159 -0.37 -3.93 11.61
N LYS A 160 -1.68 -3.71 11.69
CA LYS A 160 -2.29 -2.40 11.41
C LYS A 160 -3.39 -2.12 12.41
N GLY A 161 -3.57 -0.86 12.77
CA GLY A 161 -4.66 -0.44 13.64
C GLY A 161 -5.02 1.01 13.36
N GLY A 162 -6.25 1.38 13.67
CA GLY A 162 -6.73 2.72 13.39
C GLY A 162 -8.22 2.88 13.62
N VAL A 163 -8.78 3.89 12.98
CA VAL A 163 -10.20 4.22 13.05
C VAL A 163 -10.73 4.44 11.64
N THR A 164 -11.88 3.85 11.34
CA THR A 164 -12.68 4.13 10.15
C THR A 164 -13.79 5.10 10.53
N TYR A 165 -13.81 6.27 9.91
CA TYR A 165 -14.93 7.19 9.96
C TYR A 165 -15.92 6.81 8.87
N MET A 166 -17.12 6.40 9.26
CA MET A 166 -18.21 6.06 8.33
C MET A 166 -18.83 7.32 7.76
N ALA A 167 -18.36 7.75 6.59
CA ALA A 167 -18.91 8.91 5.87
C ALA A 167 -20.32 8.65 5.39
N THR A 168 -20.57 7.40 4.95
CA THR A 168 -21.90 6.87 4.65
C THR A 168 -22.01 5.48 5.29
N GLN A 169 -23.10 4.77 5.03
CA GLN A 169 -23.28 3.40 5.53
C GLN A 169 -22.35 2.37 4.88
N SER A 170 -21.89 2.66 3.67
CA SER A 170 -21.02 1.78 2.90
C SER A 170 -19.63 2.34 2.70
N LEU A 171 -19.42 3.66 2.88
CA LEU A 171 -18.14 4.30 2.63
C LEU A 171 -17.52 4.76 3.96
N GLY A 172 -16.34 4.25 4.24
CA GLY A 172 -15.51 4.64 5.36
C GLY A 172 -14.22 5.34 4.90
N ILE A 173 -13.78 6.31 5.70
CA ILE A 173 -12.47 6.94 5.59
C ILE A 173 -11.61 6.39 6.73
N ASN A 174 -10.47 5.79 6.40
CA ASN A 174 -9.58 5.15 7.36
C ASN A 174 -8.44 6.09 7.73
N LEU A 175 -8.15 6.18 9.01
CA LEU A 175 -6.91 6.75 9.54
C LEU A 175 -6.28 5.70 10.43
N GLY A 176 -5.03 5.34 10.16
CA GLY A 176 -4.38 4.26 10.89
C GLY A 176 -2.87 4.34 10.88
N ILE A 177 -2.29 3.42 11.62
CA ILE A 177 -0.86 3.14 11.65
C ILE A 177 -0.63 1.69 11.27
N SER A 178 0.51 1.41 10.68
CA SER A 178 0.96 0.05 10.41
C SER A 178 2.43 -0.13 10.78
N TYR A 179 2.76 -1.36 11.11
CA TYR A 179 4.13 -1.84 11.20
C TYR A 179 4.25 -3.04 10.29
N ASP A 180 5.17 -2.97 9.37
CA ASP A 180 5.44 -3.98 8.36
C ASP A 180 6.87 -4.48 8.52
N GLN A 181 7.09 -5.78 8.41
CA GLN A 181 8.42 -6.38 8.38
C GLN A 181 8.55 -7.33 7.21
N PHE A 182 9.61 -7.13 6.43
CA PHE A 182 10.08 -8.04 5.40
C PHE A 182 11.34 -8.75 5.87
N SER A 183 11.45 -10.04 5.62
CA SER A 183 12.63 -10.84 5.98
C SER A 183 12.99 -11.76 4.84
N ASN A 184 14.25 -11.72 4.45
CA ASN A 184 14.86 -12.62 3.48
C ASN A 184 16.08 -13.29 4.10
N LYS A 185 16.33 -14.52 3.69
CA LYS A 185 17.57 -15.25 3.99
C LYS A 185 18.12 -15.82 2.68
N GLU A 186 19.33 -15.47 2.35
CA GLU A 186 20.03 -15.89 1.14
C GLU A 186 21.42 -16.40 1.50
N THR A 187 21.88 -17.44 0.84
CA THR A 187 23.24 -17.94 1.04
C THR A 187 24.11 -17.52 -0.14
N ILE A 188 25.03 -16.62 0.10
CA ILE A 188 25.97 -16.09 -0.90
C ILE A 188 27.37 -16.61 -0.55
N MET A 189 28.01 -17.33 -1.47
CA MET A 189 29.38 -17.87 -1.28
C MET A 189 29.54 -18.61 0.06
N ASN A 190 28.62 -19.54 0.40
CA ASN A 190 28.57 -20.27 1.66
C ASN A 190 28.38 -19.42 2.94
N THR A 191 27.98 -18.18 2.79
CA THR A 191 27.68 -17.28 3.92
C THR A 191 26.19 -16.93 3.92
N ASP A 192 25.52 -17.15 5.05
CA ASP A 192 24.13 -16.80 5.25
C ASP A 192 23.98 -15.28 5.44
N VAL A 193 23.29 -14.63 4.49
CA VAL A 193 22.95 -13.21 4.56
C VAL A 193 21.48 -13.09 4.90
N LYS A 194 21.16 -12.43 6.00
CA LYS A 194 19.78 -12.11 6.40
C LYS A 194 19.50 -10.63 6.20
N THR A 195 18.45 -10.34 5.44
CA THR A 195 17.95 -8.98 5.28
C THR A 195 16.62 -8.84 6.02
N ASN A 196 16.52 -7.83 6.89
CA ASN A 196 15.28 -7.48 7.58
C ASN A 196 14.97 -6.00 7.32
N ILE A 197 13.83 -5.73 6.70
CA ILE A 197 13.34 -4.36 6.48
C ILE A 197 12.11 -4.17 7.36
N LYS A 198 12.14 -3.13 8.18
CA LYS A 198 11.06 -2.76 9.10
C LYS A 198 10.54 -1.39 8.71
N THR A 199 9.24 -1.27 8.57
CA THR A 199 8.59 -0.02 8.16
C THR A 199 7.47 0.32 9.13
N PHE A 200 7.50 1.52 9.68
CA PHE A 200 6.38 2.11 10.40
C PHE A 200 5.69 3.13 9.49
N GLY A 201 4.37 3.04 9.36
CA GLY A 201 3.59 3.90 8.48
C GLY A 201 2.38 4.52 9.15
N VAL A 202 2.07 5.75 8.76
CA VAL A 202 0.77 6.39 9.01
C VAL A 202 -0.02 6.31 7.70
N ASN A 203 -1.24 5.83 7.77
CA ASN A 203 -2.06 5.52 6.60
C ASN A 203 -3.40 6.26 6.67
N VAL A 204 -3.79 6.86 5.55
CA VAL A 204 -5.15 7.36 5.31
C VAL A 204 -5.70 6.60 4.11
N GLY A 205 -6.91 6.16 4.06
CA GLY A 205 -7.47 5.35 2.98
C GLY A 205 -8.99 5.38 2.97
N PHE A 206 -9.54 4.53 2.11
CA PHE A 206 -10.98 4.36 1.99
C PHE A 206 -11.33 2.89 2.11
N SER A 207 -12.51 2.62 2.67
CA SER A 207 -13.12 1.29 2.70
C SER A 207 -14.54 1.38 2.18
N TYR A 208 -14.91 0.46 1.29
CA TYR A 208 -16.26 0.32 0.81
C TYR A 208 -16.82 -1.03 1.28
N PHE A 209 -17.89 -0.97 2.05
CA PHE A 209 -18.56 -2.13 2.62
C PHE A 209 -19.75 -2.51 1.74
N ILE A 210 -19.76 -3.75 1.26
CA ILE A 210 -20.79 -4.30 0.39
C ILE A 210 -21.58 -5.32 1.18
N LYS A 211 -22.88 -5.12 1.31
CA LYS A 211 -23.76 -6.09 1.98
C LYS A 211 -23.85 -7.38 1.18
N GLY A 212 -23.60 -8.48 1.85
CA GLY A 212 -23.88 -9.81 1.34
C GLY A 212 -25.38 -10.01 1.14
N LYS A 213 -25.77 -10.87 0.20
CA LYS A 213 -27.17 -11.28 0.11
C LYS A 213 -27.54 -11.98 1.41
N ALA A 214 -28.60 -11.51 2.07
CA ALA A 214 -29.13 -12.18 3.25
C ALA A 214 -29.38 -13.65 2.91
N GLN A 215 -28.70 -14.54 3.63
CA GLN A 215 -28.94 -15.97 3.54
C GLN A 215 -30.39 -16.16 4.01
N LYS A 216 -31.29 -16.56 3.10
CA LYS A 216 -32.64 -16.99 3.48
C LYS A 216 -32.46 -18.08 4.55
N SER A 217 -32.88 -17.79 5.77
CA SER A 217 -33.05 -18.80 6.79
C SER A 217 -34.14 -19.75 6.28
N ASP A 218 -33.74 -20.90 5.79
CA ASP A 218 -34.64 -22.02 5.64
C ASP A 218 -35.11 -22.42 7.04
N LYS A 219 -36.40 -22.14 7.30
CA LYS A 219 -37.11 -22.64 8.45
C LYS A 219 -37.53 -24.07 8.21
#